data_83b3bf614b6a6693355b94df61fa2726
#
_entry.id   83b3bf614b6a6693355b94df61fa2726
#
_cell.length_a   1.000
_cell.length_b   1.000
_cell.length_c   1.000
_cell.angle_alpha   90.00
_cell.angle_beta   90.00
_cell.angle_gamma   90.00
#
_symmetry.space_group_name_H-M   'P 1'
#
loop_
_entity.id
_entity.type
_entity.pdbx_description
1 polymer ?
#
loop_
_entity_poly.entity_id
_entity_poly.type
_entity_poly.pdbx_seq_one_letter_code
_entity_poly.pdbx_strand_id
1 'polypeptide(L)'
;YQALRDYYHKWYRPDQQGIIVIGDFDADKMEAQIKELFGKIKMPENAAERIYYTVPDNKEPIFAFHKDKEATYTRVDIYMKHDPMPREMRGTINGAINDYMGQVVGIMFNDRISEITQKPDAPFIAGAIFDGDFFVSKTKDAFTLIALGKDNGAIDAIKGIMREAERIDRFGFTASEYDRARATLLSRYENMYKERNNHKNIDYAEEYIRHFIDGGYIPGIEMEYNLLKQISPAITVDMVNQYIKTLISEDNMVISLTGPDKEGVS
;
A
#
# COMPACT_ATOMS: atom_id res chain seq x y z
N TYR A 1 3.04 -21.86 -27.31
CA TYR A 1 2.60 -22.73 -26.21
C TYR A 1 3.77 -23.30 -25.39
N GLN A 2 4.96 -23.58 -25.99
CA GLN A 2 6.08 -24.16 -25.26
C GLN A 2 6.59 -23.21 -24.17
N ALA A 3 6.79 -21.95 -24.46
CA ALA A 3 7.22 -20.94 -23.47
C ALA A 3 6.30 -20.84 -22.24
N LEU A 4 4.97 -21.01 -22.43
CA LEU A 4 4.01 -21.03 -21.32
C LEU A 4 4.17 -22.28 -20.46
N ARG A 5 4.42 -23.45 -21.07
CA ARG A 5 4.67 -24.69 -20.34
C ARG A 5 5.98 -24.62 -19.57
N ASP A 6 7.03 -24.10 -20.20
CA ASP A 6 8.34 -23.91 -19.56
C ASP A 6 8.26 -22.96 -18.36
N TYR A 7 7.50 -21.85 -18.52
CA TYR A 7 7.22 -20.92 -17.42
C TYR A 7 6.47 -21.61 -16.29
N TYR A 8 5.41 -22.36 -16.59
CA TYR A 8 4.63 -23.09 -15.59
C TYR A 8 5.51 -24.09 -14.82
N HIS A 9 6.24 -24.96 -15.51
CA HIS A 9 7.12 -25.95 -14.87
C HIS A 9 8.25 -25.32 -14.07
N LYS A 10 8.71 -24.13 -14.46
CA LYS A 10 9.78 -23.42 -13.78
C LYS A 10 9.32 -22.82 -12.47
N TRP A 11 8.10 -22.25 -12.42
CA TRP A 11 7.68 -21.37 -11.33
C TRP A 11 6.54 -21.93 -10.45
N TYR A 12 5.69 -22.82 -10.98
CA TYR A 12 4.59 -23.42 -10.20
C TYR A 12 5.11 -24.70 -9.50
N ARG A 13 5.79 -24.50 -8.40
CA ARG A 13 6.45 -25.57 -7.65
C ARG A 13 6.22 -25.39 -6.13
N PRO A 14 6.34 -26.48 -5.32
CA PRO A 14 5.93 -26.48 -3.91
C PRO A 14 6.59 -25.43 -3.03
N ASP A 15 7.85 -25.06 -3.28
CA ASP A 15 8.58 -24.05 -2.49
C ASP A 15 8.09 -22.61 -2.72
N GLN A 16 7.23 -22.40 -3.70
CA GLN A 16 6.64 -21.09 -4.02
C GLN A 16 5.12 -21.05 -3.86
N GLN A 17 4.52 -22.08 -3.25
CA GLN A 17 3.10 -22.22 -3.07
C GLN A 17 2.74 -22.35 -1.60
N GLY A 18 1.70 -21.67 -1.16
CA GLY A 18 1.05 -21.84 0.15
C GLY A 18 -0.36 -22.37 -0.03
N ILE A 19 -0.79 -23.24 0.88
CA ILE A 19 -2.16 -23.72 0.93
C ILE A 19 -2.81 -23.11 2.18
N ILE A 20 -3.86 -22.34 1.97
CA ILE A 20 -4.61 -21.68 3.04
C ILE A 20 -6.05 -22.18 2.97
N VAL A 21 -6.52 -22.76 4.08
CA VAL A 21 -7.89 -23.26 4.20
C VAL A 21 -8.55 -22.59 5.40
N ILE A 22 -9.70 -21.98 5.19
CA ILE A 22 -10.43 -21.26 6.24
C ILE A 22 -11.88 -21.70 6.24
N GLY A 23 -12.39 -22.03 7.42
CA GLY A 23 -13.76 -22.50 7.61
C GLY A 23 -13.95 -23.22 8.93
N ASP A 24 -15.13 -23.79 9.11
CA ASP A 24 -15.46 -24.61 10.27
C ASP A 24 -15.15 -26.10 9.95
N PHE A 25 -13.97 -26.56 10.36
CA PHE A 25 -13.50 -27.93 10.14
C PHE A 25 -12.52 -28.37 11.23
N ASP A 26 -12.32 -29.67 11.31
CA ASP A 26 -11.30 -30.28 12.16
C ASP A 26 -9.91 -30.06 11.53
N ALA A 27 -9.08 -29.25 12.19
CA ALA A 27 -7.75 -28.85 11.68
C ALA A 27 -6.82 -30.05 11.45
N ASP A 28 -6.81 -31.03 12.33
CA ASP A 28 -5.93 -32.20 12.23
C ASP A 28 -6.32 -33.07 11.03
N LYS A 29 -7.62 -33.26 10.80
CA LYS A 29 -8.12 -33.98 9.62
C LYS A 29 -7.81 -33.25 8.33
N MET A 30 -8.00 -31.92 8.31
CA MET A 30 -7.70 -31.10 7.14
C MET A 30 -6.20 -31.15 6.82
N GLU A 31 -5.33 -31.01 7.82
CA GLU A 31 -3.88 -31.13 7.65
C GLU A 31 -3.49 -32.51 7.09
N ALA A 32 -4.11 -33.59 7.61
CA ALA A 32 -3.85 -34.95 7.11
C ALA A 32 -4.27 -35.09 5.64
N GLN A 33 -5.42 -34.55 5.25
CA GLN A 33 -5.88 -34.54 3.85
C GLN A 33 -4.96 -33.73 2.92
N ILE A 34 -4.50 -32.57 3.37
CA ILE A 34 -3.55 -31.73 2.61
C ILE A 34 -2.25 -32.52 2.40
N LYS A 35 -1.71 -33.14 3.44
CA LYS A 35 -0.49 -33.95 3.35
C LYS A 35 -0.67 -35.16 2.41
N GLU A 36 -1.82 -35.81 2.44
CA GLU A 36 -2.11 -36.94 1.55
C GLU A 36 -2.18 -36.52 0.09
N LEU A 37 -2.85 -35.40 -0.20
CA LEU A 37 -3.07 -34.91 -1.58
C LEU A 37 -1.80 -34.30 -2.17
N PHE A 38 -1.13 -33.43 -1.44
CA PHE A 38 -0.04 -32.59 -1.93
C PHE A 38 1.35 -33.11 -1.55
N GLY A 39 1.50 -33.91 -0.51
CA GLY A 39 2.79 -34.42 -0.05
C GLY A 39 3.52 -35.31 -1.06
N LYS A 40 2.84 -35.76 -2.11
CA LYS A 40 3.43 -36.55 -3.21
C LYS A 40 4.11 -35.68 -4.28
N ILE A 41 3.88 -34.36 -4.28
CA ILE A 41 4.46 -33.44 -5.24
C ILE A 41 5.92 -33.22 -4.85
N LYS A 42 6.82 -33.56 -5.77
CA LYS A 42 8.27 -33.44 -5.54
C LYS A 42 8.78 -32.11 -6.07
N MET A 43 9.78 -31.57 -5.37
CA MET A 43 10.56 -30.45 -5.87
C MET A 43 11.36 -30.86 -7.09
N PRO A 44 11.48 -30.00 -8.12
CA PRO A 44 12.44 -30.21 -9.21
C PRO A 44 13.87 -30.24 -8.66
N GLU A 45 14.70 -31.19 -9.16
CA GLU A 45 16.11 -31.33 -8.70
C GLU A 45 16.95 -30.07 -8.92
N ASN A 46 16.68 -29.33 -10.00
CA ASN A 46 17.38 -28.09 -10.37
C ASN A 46 16.41 -26.90 -10.38
N ALA A 47 15.74 -26.69 -9.25
CA ALA A 47 14.80 -25.59 -9.11
C ALA A 47 15.49 -24.23 -9.32
N ALA A 48 15.00 -23.42 -10.26
CA ALA A 48 15.56 -22.11 -10.51
C ALA A 48 15.39 -21.19 -9.30
N GLU A 49 16.42 -20.45 -8.95
CA GLU A 49 16.37 -19.45 -7.89
C GLU A 49 15.42 -18.31 -8.28
N ARG A 50 14.65 -17.81 -7.31
CA ARG A 50 13.79 -16.65 -7.52
C ARG A 50 14.64 -15.40 -7.49
N ILE A 51 14.68 -14.68 -8.61
CA ILE A 51 15.43 -13.44 -8.75
C ILE A 51 14.48 -12.26 -8.57
N TYR A 52 14.81 -11.35 -7.66
CA TYR A 52 14.16 -10.06 -7.52
C TYR A 52 14.95 -9.00 -8.29
N TYR A 53 14.34 -8.47 -9.34
CA TYR A 53 14.97 -7.42 -10.13
C TYR A 53 14.89 -6.10 -9.38
N THR A 54 16.05 -5.47 -9.21
CA THR A 54 16.15 -4.19 -8.51
C THR A 54 15.58 -3.07 -9.37
N VAL A 55 14.68 -2.28 -8.79
CA VAL A 55 14.26 -1.01 -9.38
C VAL A 55 15.34 0.04 -9.07
N PRO A 56 15.97 0.67 -10.09
CA PRO A 56 17.04 1.62 -9.87
C PRO A 56 16.53 2.93 -9.27
N ASP A 57 17.43 3.60 -8.54
CA ASP A 57 17.21 4.97 -8.10
C ASP A 57 17.39 5.95 -9.27
N ASN A 58 16.75 7.10 -9.18
CA ASN A 58 16.89 8.20 -10.11
C ASN A 58 17.06 9.52 -9.36
N LYS A 59 17.97 10.38 -9.82
CA LYS A 59 18.20 11.71 -9.25
C LYS A 59 17.23 12.74 -9.83
N GLU A 60 16.99 12.65 -11.13
CA GLU A 60 16.06 13.53 -11.82
C GLU A 60 14.69 12.85 -11.93
N PRO A 61 13.58 13.59 -11.85
CA PRO A 61 12.25 13.04 -12.05
C PRO A 61 12.09 12.35 -13.40
N ILE A 62 11.49 11.17 -13.39
CA ILE A 62 11.14 10.43 -14.61
C ILE A 62 9.69 10.78 -14.97
N PHE A 63 9.47 11.16 -16.24
CA PHE A 63 8.13 11.45 -16.75
C PHE A 63 7.68 10.37 -17.71
N ALA A 64 6.46 9.83 -17.48
CA ALA A 64 5.80 8.88 -18.35
C ALA A 64 4.45 9.45 -18.78
N PHE A 65 4.21 9.48 -20.10
CA PHE A 65 2.94 9.97 -20.66
C PHE A 65 2.30 8.88 -21.50
N HIS A 66 1.01 8.68 -21.29
CA HIS A 66 0.22 7.73 -22.04
C HIS A 66 -1.16 8.33 -22.39
N LYS A 67 -1.60 8.14 -23.64
CA LYS A 67 -2.95 8.44 -24.07
C LYS A 67 -3.69 7.12 -24.33
N ASP A 68 -4.90 7.01 -23.82
CA ASP A 68 -5.72 5.83 -23.94
C ASP A 68 -7.13 6.24 -24.42
N LYS A 69 -7.62 5.55 -25.46
CA LYS A 69 -8.97 5.78 -26.02
C LYS A 69 -10.08 5.41 -25.03
N GLU A 70 -9.80 4.51 -24.12
CA GLU A 70 -10.76 4.05 -23.10
C GLU A 70 -10.70 4.88 -21.81
N ALA A 71 -9.66 5.72 -21.63
CA ALA A 71 -9.56 6.59 -20.48
C ALA A 71 -10.70 7.63 -20.49
N THR A 72 -11.36 7.78 -19.34
CA THR A 72 -12.44 8.75 -19.14
C THR A 72 -11.97 10.02 -18.46
N TYR A 73 -10.85 9.96 -17.74
CA TYR A 73 -10.27 11.07 -16.98
C TYR A 73 -8.77 11.15 -17.22
N THR A 74 -8.23 12.35 -17.03
CA THR A 74 -6.79 12.54 -16.91
C THR A 74 -6.38 12.12 -15.49
N ARG A 75 -5.50 11.11 -15.40
CA ARG A 75 -4.95 10.61 -14.15
C ARG A 75 -3.49 10.99 -14.04
N VAL A 76 -3.15 11.57 -12.90
CA VAL A 76 -1.77 11.88 -12.49
C VAL A 76 -1.42 10.96 -11.33
N ASP A 77 -0.30 10.25 -11.45
CA ASP A 77 0.31 9.49 -10.36
C ASP A 77 1.73 10.00 -10.16
N ILE A 78 2.06 10.42 -8.94
CA ILE A 78 3.39 10.88 -8.56
C ILE A 78 3.91 9.90 -7.51
N TYR A 79 4.96 9.19 -7.86
CA TYR A 79 5.61 8.20 -7.02
C TYR A 79 6.92 8.76 -6.48
N MET A 80 7.11 8.73 -5.19
CA MET A 80 8.35 9.03 -4.48
C MET A 80 8.87 7.71 -3.94
N LYS A 81 9.78 7.07 -4.70
CA LYS A 81 10.29 5.72 -4.38
C LYS A 81 11.20 5.76 -3.17
N HIS A 82 11.07 4.75 -2.32
CA HIS A 82 11.95 4.51 -1.18
C HIS A 82 12.18 3.01 -0.96
N ASP A 83 13.09 2.67 -0.08
CA ASP A 83 13.34 1.28 0.25
C ASP A 83 12.18 0.70 1.08
N PRO A 84 11.75 -0.54 0.82
CA PRO A 84 10.72 -1.17 1.63
C PRO A 84 11.22 -1.43 3.06
N MET A 85 10.30 -1.47 4.01
CA MET A 85 10.64 -1.86 5.37
C MET A 85 11.26 -3.26 5.37
N PRO A 86 12.46 -3.44 5.99
CA PRO A 86 13.09 -4.74 6.11
C PRO A 86 12.15 -5.78 6.73
N ARG A 87 12.15 -7.00 6.19
CA ARG A 87 11.21 -8.05 6.61
C ARG A 87 11.30 -8.36 8.11
N GLU A 88 12.50 -8.33 8.68
CA GLU A 88 12.77 -8.55 10.09
C GLU A 88 12.19 -7.45 11.00
N MET A 89 11.90 -6.27 10.46
CA MET A 89 11.30 -5.18 11.22
C MET A 89 9.77 -5.26 11.28
N ARG A 90 9.14 -5.92 10.32
CA ARG A 90 7.66 -5.93 10.15
C ARG A 90 6.92 -6.50 11.36
N GLY A 91 7.47 -7.51 12.05
CA GLY A 91 6.89 -8.12 13.24
C GLY A 91 7.33 -7.52 14.56
N THR A 92 7.99 -6.37 14.56
CA THR A 92 8.49 -5.70 15.77
C THR A 92 7.60 -4.55 16.20
N ILE A 93 7.80 -4.08 17.45
CA ILE A 93 7.12 -2.86 17.96
C ILE A 93 7.47 -1.65 17.08
N ASN A 94 8.72 -1.54 16.60
CA ASN A 94 9.12 -0.45 15.72
C ASN A 94 8.38 -0.53 14.35
N GLY A 95 8.17 -1.72 13.81
CA GLY A 95 7.32 -1.91 12.65
C GLY A 95 5.89 -1.45 12.91
N ALA A 96 5.29 -1.86 14.03
CA ALA A 96 3.94 -1.44 14.40
C ALA A 96 3.80 0.09 14.61
N ILE A 97 4.83 0.74 15.15
CA ILE A 97 4.88 2.21 15.28
C ILE A 97 4.93 2.86 13.90
N ASN A 98 5.74 2.33 12.99
CA ASN A 98 5.83 2.83 11.62
C ASN A 98 4.50 2.69 10.87
N ASP A 99 3.86 1.51 10.97
CA ASP A 99 2.54 1.25 10.38
C ASP A 99 1.47 2.20 10.95
N TYR A 100 1.50 2.44 12.26
CA TYR A 100 0.63 3.42 12.91
C TYR A 100 0.83 4.82 12.34
N MET A 101 2.09 5.28 12.23
CA MET A 101 2.40 6.61 11.66
C MET A 101 1.94 6.71 10.20
N GLY A 102 2.16 5.69 9.40
CA GLY A 102 1.68 5.63 8.02
C GLY A 102 0.15 5.73 7.92
N GLN A 103 -0.58 5.01 8.79
CA GLN A 103 -2.04 5.05 8.81
C GLN A 103 -2.60 6.43 9.21
N VAL A 104 -2.05 7.08 10.24
CA VAL A 104 -2.51 8.43 10.63
C VAL A 104 -2.14 9.49 9.60
N VAL A 105 -0.98 9.38 8.95
CA VAL A 105 -0.60 10.22 7.81
C VAL A 105 -1.60 10.04 6.68
N GLY A 106 -1.95 8.79 6.33
CA GLY A 106 -2.93 8.47 5.32
C GLY A 106 -4.29 9.13 5.59
N ILE A 107 -4.77 9.07 6.84
CA ILE A 107 -6.03 9.72 7.24
C ILE A 107 -5.91 11.25 7.08
N MET A 108 -4.93 11.89 7.69
CA MET A 108 -4.80 13.35 7.70
C MET A 108 -4.60 13.93 6.29
N PHE A 109 -3.77 13.28 5.48
CA PHE A 109 -3.50 13.76 4.13
C PHE A 109 -4.72 13.62 3.23
N ASN A 110 -5.41 12.47 3.28
CA ASN A 110 -6.63 12.24 2.50
C ASN A 110 -7.79 13.13 2.96
N ASP A 111 -7.88 13.49 4.25
CA ASP A 111 -8.82 14.48 4.73
C ASP A 111 -8.57 15.86 4.08
N ARG A 112 -7.32 16.33 4.03
CA ARG A 112 -6.95 17.58 3.33
C ARG A 112 -7.27 17.54 1.83
N ILE A 113 -6.98 16.40 1.16
CA ILE A 113 -7.36 16.21 -0.24
C ILE A 113 -8.87 16.32 -0.41
N SER A 114 -9.64 15.70 0.48
CA SER A 114 -11.11 15.78 0.47
C SER A 114 -11.61 17.22 0.61
N GLU A 115 -11.01 17.99 1.52
CA GLU A 115 -11.33 19.42 1.68
C GLU A 115 -11.01 20.25 0.42
N ILE A 116 -9.91 19.92 -0.27
CA ILE A 116 -9.52 20.59 -1.51
C ILE A 116 -10.56 20.31 -2.60
N THR A 117 -10.98 19.06 -2.76
CA THR A 117 -11.94 18.66 -3.82
C THR A 117 -13.33 19.23 -3.64
N GLN A 118 -13.70 19.66 -2.43
CA GLN A 118 -14.99 20.31 -2.15
C GLN A 118 -15.03 21.81 -2.54
N LYS A 119 -13.89 22.41 -2.88
CA LYS A 119 -13.84 23.83 -3.25
C LYS A 119 -14.30 24.04 -4.70
N PRO A 120 -14.98 25.16 -5.00
CA PRO A 120 -15.42 25.47 -6.37
C PRO A 120 -14.26 25.55 -7.38
N ASP A 121 -13.10 25.99 -6.93
CA ASP A 121 -11.86 26.14 -7.71
C ASP A 121 -10.88 24.96 -7.53
N ALA A 122 -11.36 23.81 -7.08
CA ALA A 122 -10.54 22.63 -6.88
C ALA A 122 -9.70 22.33 -8.12
N PRO A 123 -8.38 22.08 -7.98
CA PRO A 123 -7.47 21.85 -9.11
C PRO A 123 -7.62 20.44 -9.71
N PHE A 124 -8.30 19.53 -9.03
CA PHE A 124 -8.58 18.18 -9.47
C PHE A 124 -9.96 17.72 -8.97
N ILE A 125 -10.52 16.70 -9.60
CA ILE A 125 -11.85 16.16 -9.30
C ILE A 125 -11.82 15.27 -8.05
N ALA A 126 -10.78 14.44 -7.94
CA ALA A 126 -10.54 13.54 -6.83
C ALA A 126 -9.03 13.33 -6.65
N GLY A 127 -8.64 12.95 -5.47
CA GLY A 127 -7.25 12.61 -5.18
C GLY A 127 -7.15 11.65 -4.01
N ALA A 128 -6.01 11.02 -3.87
CA ALA A 128 -5.67 10.14 -2.76
C ALA A 128 -4.17 10.04 -2.59
N ILE A 129 -3.74 9.60 -1.40
CA ILE A 129 -2.38 9.15 -1.16
C ILE A 129 -2.38 7.74 -0.57
N PHE A 130 -1.33 7.01 -0.85
CA PHE A 130 -1.00 5.79 -0.12
C PHE A 130 0.51 5.54 -0.17
N ASP A 131 0.99 4.71 0.74
CA ASP A 131 2.35 4.20 0.76
C ASP A 131 2.33 2.69 0.63
N GLY A 132 3.21 2.12 -0.20
CA GLY A 132 3.26 0.68 -0.44
C GLY A 132 4.09 0.29 -1.66
N ASP A 133 3.96 -0.96 -2.10
CA ASP A 133 4.73 -1.52 -3.22
C ASP A 133 4.73 -0.59 -4.45
N PHE A 134 5.92 -0.26 -4.97
CA PHE A 134 6.04 0.43 -6.25
C PHE A 134 5.70 -0.54 -7.38
N PHE A 135 4.46 -0.48 -7.86
CA PHE A 135 3.85 -1.43 -8.78
C PHE A 135 3.91 -2.87 -8.23
N VAL A 136 4.64 -3.74 -8.90
CA VAL A 136 4.85 -5.15 -8.52
C VAL A 136 6.25 -5.40 -7.96
N SER A 137 7.02 -4.34 -7.71
CA SER A 137 8.38 -4.45 -7.17
C SER A 137 8.35 -4.98 -5.75
N LYS A 138 9.35 -5.79 -5.42
CA LYS A 138 9.65 -6.20 -4.03
C LYS A 138 10.94 -5.54 -3.52
N THR A 139 11.52 -4.64 -4.31
CA THR A 139 12.78 -3.95 -4.00
C THR A 139 12.62 -2.44 -3.82
N LYS A 140 11.44 -1.90 -4.09
CA LYS A 140 11.06 -0.50 -3.84
C LYS A 140 9.59 -0.40 -3.47
N ASP A 141 9.32 0.40 -2.47
CA ASP A 141 8.03 0.97 -2.17
C ASP A 141 7.94 2.39 -2.73
N ALA A 142 6.77 2.98 -2.72
CA ALA A 142 6.58 4.37 -3.09
C ALA A 142 5.47 5.04 -2.29
N PHE A 143 5.76 6.23 -1.80
CA PHE A 143 4.75 7.15 -1.37
C PHE A 143 4.10 7.76 -2.61
N THR A 144 2.83 7.47 -2.82
CA THR A 144 2.13 7.75 -4.07
C THR A 144 1.07 8.81 -3.86
N LEU A 145 1.12 9.87 -4.67
CA LEU A 145 0.09 10.90 -4.77
C LEU A 145 -0.71 10.66 -6.04
N ILE A 146 -2.03 10.58 -5.94
CA ILE A 146 -2.93 10.40 -7.08
C ILE A 146 -3.83 11.61 -7.20
N ALA A 147 -4.00 12.14 -8.42
CA ALA A 147 -5.01 13.14 -8.72
C ALA A 147 -5.74 12.82 -10.03
N LEU A 148 -7.06 12.98 -10.04
CA LEU A 148 -7.87 12.93 -11.24
C LEU A 148 -8.14 14.36 -11.71
N GLY A 149 -7.51 14.73 -12.83
CA GLY A 149 -7.65 16.06 -13.42
C GLY A 149 -8.99 16.25 -14.11
N LYS A 150 -9.39 17.50 -14.24
CA LYS A 150 -10.46 17.95 -15.16
C LYS A 150 -9.97 17.82 -16.60
N ASP A 151 -10.86 17.94 -17.56
CA ASP A 151 -10.49 18.03 -18.98
C ASP A 151 -9.47 19.17 -19.17
N ASN A 152 -8.35 18.88 -19.81
CA ASN A 152 -7.21 19.81 -19.98
C ASN A 152 -6.59 20.30 -18.66
N GLY A 153 -6.90 19.68 -17.51
CA GLY A 153 -6.48 20.08 -16.18
C GLY A 153 -5.29 19.30 -15.62
N ALA A 154 -4.50 18.61 -16.44
CA ALA A 154 -3.36 17.80 -15.99
C ALA A 154 -2.37 18.63 -15.16
N ILE A 155 -1.96 19.79 -15.65
CA ILE A 155 -0.99 20.67 -14.98
C ILE A 155 -1.55 21.20 -13.65
N ASP A 156 -2.85 21.55 -13.61
CA ASP A 156 -3.47 22.03 -12.38
C ASP A 156 -3.58 20.90 -11.34
N ALA A 157 -3.87 19.68 -11.79
CA ALA A 157 -3.89 18.50 -10.91
C ALA A 157 -2.51 18.20 -10.33
N ILE A 158 -1.44 18.19 -11.16
CA ILE A 158 -0.06 18.03 -10.70
C ILE A 158 0.29 19.12 -9.68
N LYS A 159 0.09 20.39 -10.05
CA LYS A 159 0.41 21.53 -9.17
C LYS A 159 -0.41 21.50 -7.87
N GLY A 160 -1.68 21.10 -7.95
CA GLY A 160 -2.57 21.04 -6.80
C GLY A 160 -2.14 19.99 -5.78
N ILE A 161 -1.90 18.77 -6.23
CA ILE A 161 -1.51 17.67 -5.33
C ILE A 161 -0.10 17.87 -4.78
N MET A 162 0.85 18.32 -5.62
CA MET A 162 2.23 18.61 -5.19
C MET A 162 2.29 19.77 -4.19
N ARG A 163 1.48 20.81 -4.39
CA ARG A 163 1.39 21.95 -3.44
C ARG A 163 0.97 21.49 -2.05
N GLU A 164 0.05 20.53 -1.96
CA GLU A 164 -0.36 20.03 -0.65
C GLU A 164 0.73 19.15 -0.03
N ALA A 165 1.42 18.31 -0.81
CA ALA A 165 2.58 17.57 -0.33
C ALA A 165 3.68 18.50 0.18
N GLU A 166 4.04 19.54 -0.58
CA GLU A 166 5.03 20.54 -0.18
C GLU A 166 4.60 21.32 1.07
N ARG A 167 3.29 21.63 1.18
CA ARG A 167 2.75 22.28 2.37
C ARG A 167 2.92 21.42 3.62
N ILE A 168 2.71 20.10 3.50
CA ILE A 168 2.90 19.16 4.59
C ILE A 168 4.38 19.02 4.93
N ASP A 169 5.25 18.93 3.93
CA ASP A 169 6.69 18.86 4.15
C ASP A 169 7.21 20.09 4.93
N ARG A 170 6.76 21.29 4.55
CA ARG A 170 7.20 22.55 5.18
C ARG A 170 6.59 22.80 6.55
N PHE A 171 5.31 22.53 6.73
CA PHE A 171 4.54 22.97 7.91
C PHE A 171 4.00 21.82 8.76
N GLY A 172 4.00 20.60 8.22
CA GLY A 172 3.45 19.43 8.89
C GLY A 172 1.93 19.43 9.03
N PHE A 173 1.46 18.50 9.82
CA PHE A 173 0.10 18.41 10.33
C PHE A 173 -0.03 19.12 11.66
N THR A 174 -1.21 19.62 11.98
CA THR A 174 -1.52 20.24 13.27
C THR A 174 -1.87 19.18 14.33
N ALA A 175 -1.74 19.53 15.62
CA ALA A 175 -2.14 18.66 16.71
C ALA A 175 -3.62 18.25 16.61
N SER A 176 -4.50 19.15 16.18
CA SER A 176 -5.94 18.86 16.04
C SER A 176 -6.25 17.88 14.89
N GLU A 177 -5.51 17.92 13.78
CA GLU A 177 -5.60 16.92 12.71
C GLU A 177 -5.16 15.55 13.21
N TYR A 178 -4.03 15.52 13.91
CA TYR A 178 -3.50 14.30 14.48
C TYR A 178 -4.45 13.67 15.52
N ASP A 179 -5.01 14.48 16.44
CA ASP A 179 -5.96 13.98 17.45
C ASP A 179 -7.21 13.37 16.82
N ARG A 180 -7.75 13.99 15.74
CA ARG A 180 -8.87 13.42 14.97
C ARG A 180 -8.49 12.12 14.26
N ALA A 181 -7.35 12.09 13.59
CA ALA A 181 -6.87 10.89 12.90
C ALA A 181 -6.63 9.73 13.87
N ARG A 182 -5.99 10.01 15.02
CA ARG A 182 -5.80 9.04 16.11
C ARG A 182 -7.11 8.48 16.62
N ALA A 183 -8.09 9.35 16.90
CA ALA A 183 -9.42 8.94 17.37
C ALA A 183 -10.16 8.09 16.33
N THR A 184 -10.09 8.48 15.06
CA THR A 184 -10.67 7.73 13.93
C THR A 184 -10.04 6.34 13.81
N LEU A 185 -8.72 6.26 13.89
CA LEU A 185 -8.00 4.99 13.81
C LEU A 185 -8.33 4.06 14.97
N LEU A 186 -8.29 4.57 16.21
CA LEU A 186 -8.66 3.82 17.41
C LEU A 186 -10.11 3.31 17.33
N SER A 187 -11.06 4.14 16.89
CA SER A 187 -12.46 3.74 16.71
C SER A 187 -12.62 2.63 15.65
N ARG A 188 -11.84 2.71 14.55
CA ARG A 188 -11.84 1.67 13.51
C ARG A 188 -11.39 0.31 14.10
N TYR A 189 -10.26 0.27 14.80
CA TYR A 189 -9.75 -0.96 15.42
C TYR A 189 -10.67 -1.47 16.55
N GLU A 190 -11.27 -0.57 17.32
CA GLU A 190 -12.27 -0.95 18.34
C GLU A 190 -13.49 -1.63 17.70
N ASN A 191 -13.99 -1.09 16.59
CA ASN A 191 -15.11 -1.69 15.87
C ASN A 191 -14.72 -3.05 15.28
N MET A 192 -13.56 -3.17 14.65
CA MET A 192 -13.04 -4.46 14.16
C MET A 192 -12.92 -5.49 15.31
N TYR A 193 -12.44 -5.07 16.48
CA TYR A 193 -12.35 -5.92 17.65
C TYR A 193 -13.74 -6.36 18.16
N LYS A 194 -14.71 -5.44 18.22
CA LYS A 194 -16.10 -5.77 18.62
C LYS A 194 -16.76 -6.74 17.64
N GLU A 195 -16.49 -6.61 16.36
CA GLU A 195 -17.03 -7.43 15.28
C GLU A 195 -16.19 -8.70 14.98
N ARG A 196 -15.15 -9.00 15.75
CA ARG A 196 -14.18 -10.07 15.46
C ARG A 196 -14.79 -11.46 15.27
N ASN A 197 -15.95 -11.72 15.89
CA ASN A 197 -16.65 -13.00 15.73
C ASN A 197 -17.58 -13.04 14.50
N ASN A 198 -17.75 -11.93 13.80
CA ASN A 198 -18.60 -11.78 12.62
C ASN A 198 -17.77 -11.63 11.33
N HIS A 199 -16.46 -11.83 11.40
CA HIS A 199 -15.58 -11.78 10.24
C HIS A 199 -15.91 -12.89 9.24
N LYS A 200 -15.85 -12.56 7.97
CA LYS A 200 -16.02 -13.53 6.88
C LYS A 200 -14.72 -14.32 6.69
N ASN A 201 -14.86 -15.55 6.19
CA ASN A 201 -13.69 -16.38 5.86
C ASN A 201 -12.71 -15.68 4.90
N ILE A 202 -13.21 -14.83 4.01
CA ILE A 202 -12.37 -14.09 3.07
C ILE A 202 -11.44 -13.10 3.78
N ASP A 203 -11.87 -12.46 4.85
CA ASP A 203 -11.06 -11.49 5.60
C ASP A 203 -9.82 -12.18 6.21
N TYR A 204 -10.02 -13.37 6.78
CA TYR A 204 -8.90 -14.20 7.26
C TYR A 204 -8.01 -14.70 6.13
N ALA A 205 -8.60 -15.07 4.98
CA ALA A 205 -7.82 -15.54 3.84
C ALA A 205 -6.88 -14.45 3.34
N GLU A 206 -7.35 -13.21 3.23
CA GLU A 206 -6.54 -12.06 2.81
C GLU A 206 -5.40 -11.76 3.78
N GLU A 207 -5.64 -11.89 5.09
CA GLU A 207 -4.59 -11.72 6.12
C GLU A 207 -3.50 -12.78 5.98
N TYR A 208 -3.86 -14.07 5.86
CA TYR A 208 -2.90 -15.15 5.69
C TYR A 208 -2.16 -15.09 4.35
N ILE A 209 -2.82 -14.67 3.27
CA ILE A 209 -2.19 -14.46 1.97
C ILE A 209 -1.12 -13.37 2.07
N ARG A 210 -1.43 -12.24 2.69
CA ARG A 210 -0.45 -11.16 2.92
C ARG A 210 0.73 -11.64 3.77
N HIS A 211 0.47 -12.41 4.82
CA HIS A 211 1.54 -13.03 5.61
C HIS A 211 2.45 -13.91 4.77
N PHE A 212 1.87 -14.77 3.93
CA PHE A 212 2.65 -15.67 3.08
C PHE A 212 3.47 -14.91 2.03
N ILE A 213 2.88 -13.93 1.36
CA ILE A 213 3.53 -13.18 0.26
C ILE A 213 4.56 -12.19 0.80
N ASP A 214 4.17 -11.39 1.79
CA ASP A 214 4.93 -10.22 2.24
C ASP A 214 5.67 -10.46 3.55
N GLY A 215 5.41 -11.58 4.23
CA GLY A 215 5.96 -11.87 5.55
C GLY A 215 5.41 -10.95 6.63
N GLY A 216 4.22 -10.39 6.43
CA GLY A 216 3.53 -9.60 7.42
C GLY A 216 3.26 -10.38 8.70
N TYR A 217 3.08 -9.68 9.81
CA TYR A 217 2.74 -10.28 11.09
C TYR A 217 1.22 -10.45 11.18
N ILE A 218 0.76 -11.55 11.75
CA ILE A 218 -0.67 -11.87 11.96
C ILE A 218 -0.97 -12.09 13.44
N PRO A 219 -1.01 -11.02 14.26
CA PRO A 219 -1.24 -11.13 15.69
C PRO A 219 -2.72 -11.34 16.04
N GLY A 220 -3.60 -11.09 15.10
CA GLY A 220 -5.03 -11.01 15.27
C GLY A 220 -5.51 -9.70 15.89
N ILE A 221 -6.75 -9.32 15.57
CA ILE A 221 -7.31 -7.98 15.88
C ILE A 221 -7.30 -7.62 17.36
N GLU A 222 -7.37 -8.60 18.27
CA GLU A 222 -7.32 -8.33 19.71
C GLU A 222 -5.95 -7.81 20.13
N MET A 223 -4.87 -8.43 19.65
CA MET A 223 -3.51 -7.99 19.92
C MET A 223 -3.23 -6.67 19.23
N GLU A 224 -3.64 -6.50 17.98
CA GLU A 224 -3.47 -5.25 17.23
C GLU A 224 -4.14 -4.07 17.92
N TYR A 225 -5.40 -4.23 18.34
CA TYR A 225 -6.13 -3.19 19.05
C TYR A 225 -5.49 -2.85 20.40
N ASN A 226 -5.05 -3.85 21.16
CA ASN A 226 -4.37 -3.61 22.43
C ASN A 226 -3.01 -2.93 22.24
N LEU A 227 -2.24 -3.34 21.24
CA LEU A 227 -0.98 -2.69 20.88
C LEU A 227 -1.20 -1.24 20.47
N LEU A 228 -2.19 -0.98 19.62
CA LEU A 228 -2.54 0.37 19.19
C LEU A 228 -2.87 1.29 20.36
N LYS A 229 -3.64 0.80 21.33
CA LYS A 229 -3.94 1.55 22.58
C LYS A 229 -2.70 1.86 23.41
N GLN A 230 -1.70 0.98 23.38
CA GLN A 230 -0.46 1.16 24.13
C GLN A 230 0.48 2.14 23.44
N ILE A 231 0.65 2.05 22.11
CA ILE A 231 1.62 2.89 21.40
C ILE A 231 1.07 4.29 21.09
N SER A 232 -0.21 4.41 20.73
CA SER A 232 -0.77 5.69 20.25
C SER A 232 -0.65 6.87 21.24
N PRO A 233 -0.68 6.71 22.58
CA PRO A 233 -0.46 7.85 23.50
C PRO A 233 0.97 8.34 23.53
N ALA A 234 1.95 7.51 23.17
CA ALA A 234 3.36 7.85 23.16
C ALA A 234 3.81 8.53 21.84
N ILE A 235 3.02 8.42 20.79
CA ILE A 235 3.32 9.03 19.48
C ILE A 235 2.78 10.47 19.47
N THR A 236 3.64 11.41 19.13
CA THR A 236 3.29 12.83 19.04
C THR A 236 3.10 13.25 17.58
N VAL A 237 2.41 14.38 17.35
CA VAL A 237 2.30 14.97 16.01
C VAL A 237 3.67 15.31 15.42
N ASP A 238 4.64 15.71 16.25
CA ASP A 238 6.00 16.00 15.78
C ASP A 238 6.71 14.75 15.26
N MET A 239 6.53 13.61 15.90
CA MET A 239 7.05 12.32 15.41
C MET A 239 6.44 11.97 14.05
N VAL A 240 5.14 12.15 13.91
CA VAL A 240 4.43 11.90 12.62
C VAL A 240 4.89 12.89 11.55
N ASN A 241 5.12 14.15 11.91
CA ASN A 241 5.66 15.17 11.00
C ASN A 241 7.11 14.88 10.58
N GLN A 242 7.91 14.28 11.44
CA GLN A 242 9.24 13.81 11.05
C GLN A 242 9.15 12.59 10.10
N TYR A 243 8.24 11.67 10.40
CA TYR A 243 8.03 10.49 9.59
C TYR A 243 7.61 10.83 8.14
N ILE A 244 6.61 11.70 7.94
CA ILE A 244 6.15 12.05 6.59
C ILE A 244 7.26 12.73 5.76
N LYS A 245 8.16 13.47 6.38
CA LYS A 245 9.31 14.07 5.70
C LYS A 245 10.29 13.05 5.14
N THR A 246 10.30 11.83 5.66
CA THR A 246 11.12 10.74 5.08
C THR A 246 10.52 10.14 3.83
N LEU A 247 9.22 10.35 3.60
CA LEU A 247 8.48 9.82 2.46
C LEU A 247 8.37 10.83 1.32
N ILE A 248 8.32 12.14 1.63
CA ILE A 248 8.28 13.21 0.62
C ILE A 248 9.70 13.54 0.19
N SER A 249 10.02 13.27 -1.09
CA SER A 249 11.36 13.50 -1.65
C SER A 249 11.27 13.91 -3.12
N GLU A 250 12.19 14.82 -3.55
CA GLU A 250 12.39 15.11 -4.96
C GLU A 250 13.26 14.05 -5.64
N ASP A 251 14.10 13.36 -4.88
CA ASP A 251 14.86 12.20 -5.35
C ASP A 251 13.92 11.00 -5.57
N ASN A 252 14.25 10.14 -6.51
CA ASN A 252 13.50 8.93 -6.83
C ASN A 252 12.06 9.17 -7.30
N MET A 253 11.75 10.38 -7.77
CA MET A 253 10.40 10.74 -8.22
C MET A 253 10.11 10.19 -9.63
N VAL A 254 8.90 9.64 -9.79
CA VAL A 254 8.34 9.26 -11.09
C VAL A 254 6.95 9.90 -11.21
N ILE A 255 6.73 10.61 -12.31
CA ILE A 255 5.44 11.24 -12.60
C ILE A 255 4.83 10.56 -13.81
N SER A 256 3.69 9.91 -13.62
CA SER A 256 2.92 9.27 -14.68
C SER A 256 1.66 10.07 -14.96
N LEU A 257 1.41 10.32 -16.23
CA LEU A 257 0.22 10.99 -16.72
C LEU A 257 -0.48 10.10 -17.74
N THR A 258 -1.68 9.67 -17.44
CA THR A 258 -2.55 8.95 -18.37
C THR A 258 -3.79 9.78 -18.65
N GLY A 259 -4.11 9.99 -19.91
CA GLY A 259 -5.25 10.81 -20.31
C GLY A 259 -6.03 10.24 -21.48
N PRO A 260 -7.25 10.78 -21.72
CA PRO A 260 -8.06 10.38 -22.88
C PRO A 260 -7.39 10.72 -24.20
N ASP A 261 -7.40 9.77 -25.14
CA ASP A 261 -7.02 10.02 -26.54
C ASP A 261 -8.25 10.56 -27.29
N LYS A 262 -8.58 11.83 -27.04
CA LYS A 262 -9.72 12.54 -27.65
C LYS A 262 -9.27 13.84 -28.26
N GLU A 263 -9.95 14.25 -29.35
CA GLU A 263 -9.73 15.56 -29.97
C GLU A 263 -10.07 16.67 -28.97
N GLY A 264 -9.20 17.67 -28.84
CA GLY A 264 -9.35 18.80 -27.92
C GLY A 264 -8.94 18.53 -26.47
N VAL A 265 -8.42 17.36 -26.15
CA VAL A 265 -7.82 17.04 -24.85
C VAL A 265 -6.31 16.89 -25.00
N SER A 266 -5.54 17.76 -24.30
CA SER A 266 -4.09 17.82 -24.34
C SER A 266 -3.48 17.31 -23.03
#